data_a44116dd7f9e99c28400e17dc99c7302
#
_entry.id   a44116dd7f9e99c28400e17dc99c7302
#
_cell.length_a   1.000
_cell.length_b   1.000
_cell.length_c   1.000
_cell.angle_alpha   90.00
_cell.angle_beta   90.00
_cell.angle_gamma   90.00
#
_symmetry.space_group_name_H-M   'P 1'
#
loop_
_entity.id
_entity.type
_entity.pdbx_description
1 polymer ?
#
loop_
_entity_poly.entity_id
_entity_poly.type
_entity_poly.pdbx_seq_one_letter_code
_entity_poly.pdbx_strand_id
1 'polypeptide(L)'
;MILVKTVLMAPDVTCKLGLMRILVIGSGGREHALLKGLAAQPDTHELFAAPGNAGMANLAYLCAVDVADPADIVRVAQEVRAELVVIGPEIPLVAGAVDALQEAGIYAFGPTQAAAQLEGSKAFAKDVMAAAGVRTARATRVTNESAIDTALTTFDPPYVVKDDGLAGGKGVVVTPDRAQAHAHAKAVLAAGNPVLVEAFLDGPEVSLFCLVDGETVVPLLPAQDHKRAFDNDEGPNTGGMGAYAPLPWLPQDGVERIVRDIAQPVAREMVARGMPYQGLLYIGVAWGKDGPAVVEFNARFGDPETQAVLSLLQTPLADVLRAVATGRLASLPPLEWKPGYAATVVIAAAGYPSAPRTGDVVTGANLNDPSKVLHAGTSQVTGPDGAAQYICAGGRVLNTLGYGSTLEDALAAAYREAQEVSLPGSFYRTDIGRRAVAGFTM
;
A
#
# COMPACT_ATOMS: atom_id res chain seq x y z
N MET A 1 -2.44 19.06 22.74
CA MET A 1 -1.03 18.92 23.15
C MET A 1 -0.75 17.42 23.15
N ILE A 2 -0.20 16.92 22.05
CA ILE A 2 0.12 15.49 21.85
C ILE A 2 1.11 15.11 22.95
N LEU A 3 0.74 14.21 23.85
CA LEU A 3 1.69 13.52 24.71
C LEU A 3 2.49 12.56 23.80
N VAL A 4 3.43 13.12 23.04
CA VAL A 4 4.56 12.35 22.55
C VAL A 4 5.25 11.85 23.81
N LYS A 5 5.19 10.55 24.10
CA LYS A 5 6.12 9.95 25.04
C LYS A 5 7.50 10.24 24.48
N THR A 6 8.09 11.34 24.94
CA THR A 6 9.49 11.65 24.69
C THR A 6 10.25 10.41 25.09
N VAL A 7 11.11 9.91 24.23
CA VAL A 7 12.05 8.84 24.55
C VAL A 7 12.89 9.33 25.72
N LEU A 8 12.41 9.13 26.93
CA LEU A 8 13.25 9.12 28.12
C LEU A 8 14.09 7.86 27.97
N MET A 9 15.38 8.05 27.67
CA MET A 9 16.36 6.97 27.65
C MET A 9 16.17 6.14 28.92
N ALA A 10 15.61 4.94 28.76
CA ALA A 10 15.55 3.97 29.82
C ALA A 10 16.99 3.52 30.12
N PRO A 11 17.44 3.52 31.37
CA PRO A 11 18.73 2.98 31.71
C PRO A 11 18.72 1.47 31.51
N ASP A 12 19.80 0.99 30.88
CA ASP A 12 20.21 -0.43 30.83
C ASP A 12 19.12 -1.46 30.57
N VAL A 13 18.71 -1.58 29.29
CA VAL A 13 18.03 -2.80 28.84
C VAL A 13 19.13 -3.85 28.65
N THR A 14 19.21 -4.79 29.59
CA THR A 14 19.94 -6.05 29.40
C THR A 14 19.57 -6.63 28.05
N CYS A 15 20.52 -6.70 27.13
CA CYS A 15 20.39 -7.25 25.79
C CYS A 15 19.84 -8.70 25.91
N LYS A 16 18.54 -8.90 25.76
CA LYS A 16 17.97 -10.26 25.61
C LYS A 16 18.46 -10.76 24.25
N LEU A 17 19.22 -11.84 24.24
CA LEU A 17 19.69 -12.52 23.04
C LEU A 17 18.48 -12.88 22.17
N GLY A 18 18.37 -12.26 20.98
CA GLY A 18 17.34 -12.56 20.00
C GLY A 18 16.29 -11.47 19.75
N LEU A 19 16.26 -10.38 20.50
CA LEU A 19 15.35 -9.25 20.26
C LEU A 19 15.89 -8.36 19.12
N MET A 20 15.17 -8.32 18.00
CA MET A 20 15.47 -7.37 16.93
C MET A 20 14.69 -6.06 17.14
N ARG A 21 15.35 -4.91 16.95
CA ARG A 21 14.72 -3.60 16.95
C ARG A 21 14.28 -3.24 15.55
N ILE A 22 12.96 -3.11 15.36
CA ILE A 22 12.37 -2.86 14.04
C ILE A 22 11.66 -1.51 14.06
N LEU A 23 12.03 -0.64 13.12
CA LEU A 23 11.39 0.65 12.91
C LEU A 23 10.53 0.60 11.64
N VAL A 24 9.24 0.91 11.76
CA VAL A 24 8.32 1.04 10.64
C VAL A 24 8.10 2.52 10.33
N ILE A 25 8.42 2.94 9.12
CA ILE A 25 8.22 4.31 8.64
C ILE A 25 6.84 4.43 7.99
N GLY A 26 6.06 5.41 8.45
CA GLY A 26 4.73 5.75 7.95
C GLY A 26 3.66 5.76 9.05
N SER A 27 2.44 6.13 8.69
CA SER A 27 1.34 6.38 9.65
C SER A 27 -0.01 5.82 9.20
N GLY A 28 -0.08 5.11 8.08
CA GLY A 28 -1.32 4.59 7.49
C GLY A 28 -1.79 3.26 8.06
N GLY A 29 -2.91 2.77 7.54
CA GLY A 29 -3.45 1.45 7.89
C GLY A 29 -2.52 0.31 7.51
N ARG A 30 -1.77 0.45 6.42
CA ARG A 30 -0.72 -0.46 5.97
C ARG A 30 0.38 -0.62 7.03
N GLU A 31 0.90 0.47 7.57
CA GLU A 31 1.94 0.43 8.59
C GLU A 31 1.41 -0.17 9.89
N HIS A 32 0.16 0.10 10.24
CA HIS A 32 -0.47 -0.56 11.39
C HIS A 32 -0.62 -2.08 11.15
N ALA A 33 -0.96 -2.51 9.93
CA ALA A 33 -0.99 -3.94 9.58
C ALA A 33 0.40 -4.60 9.65
N LEU A 34 1.45 -3.90 9.21
CA LEU A 34 2.84 -4.34 9.35
C LEU A 34 3.22 -4.52 10.83
N LEU A 35 2.94 -3.53 11.66
CA LEU A 35 3.21 -3.62 13.11
C LEU A 35 2.43 -4.75 13.78
N LYS A 36 1.15 -4.95 13.43
CA LYS A 36 0.35 -6.09 13.90
C LYS A 36 1.02 -7.41 13.53
N GLY A 37 1.47 -7.56 12.27
CA GLY A 37 2.14 -8.76 11.81
C GLY A 37 3.48 -9.00 12.52
N LEU A 38 4.26 -7.95 12.76
CA LEU A 38 5.52 -8.01 13.52
C LEU A 38 5.29 -8.33 15.01
N ALA A 39 4.21 -7.84 15.61
CA ALA A 39 3.85 -8.11 16.99
C ALA A 39 3.19 -9.48 17.21
N ALA A 40 2.90 -10.25 16.14
CA ALA A 40 2.27 -11.56 16.27
C ALA A 40 3.14 -12.61 17.00
N GLN A 41 4.44 -12.36 17.09
CA GLN A 41 5.37 -13.13 17.93
C GLN A 41 5.76 -12.27 19.14
N PRO A 42 5.03 -12.34 20.26
CA PRO A 42 5.31 -11.52 21.43
C PRO A 42 6.70 -11.82 22.00
N ASP A 43 7.33 -10.78 22.56
CA ASP A 43 8.66 -10.83 23.20
C ASP A 43 9.85 -11.16 22.27
N THR A 44 9.65 -11.17 20.94
CA THR A 44 10.73 -11.42 19.97
C THR A 44 11.32 -10.16 19.37
N HIS A 45 10.56 -9.03 19.38
CA HIS A 45 10.99 -7.77 18.75
C HIS A 45 10.61 -6.56 19.59
N GLU A 46 11.44 -5.52 19.53
CA GLU A 46 11.09 -4.19 20.03
C GLU A 46 10.69 -3.31 18.85
N LEU A 47 9.42 -2.86 18.84
CA LEU A 47 8.83 -2.20 17.70
C LEU A 47 8.76 -0.69 17.88
N PHE A 48 9.09 0.03 16.83
CA PHE A 48 9.03 1.48 16.72
C PHE A 48 8.24 1.86 15.47
N ALA A 49 7.53 2.98 15.50
CA ALA A 49 6.84 3.54 14.35
C ALA A 49 7.12 5.04 14.24
N ALA A 50 7.39 5.52 13.02
CA ALA A 50 7.69 6.93 12.78
C ALA A 50 7.01 7.43 11.48
N PRO A 51 6.11 8.42 11.54
CA PRO A 51 5.62 9.03 12.79
C PRO A 51 4.59 8.16 13.52
N GLY A 52 4.04 7.10 12.88
CA GLY A 52 2.96 6.29 13.40
C GLY A 52 1.61 7.03 13.49
N ASN A 53 0.61 6.36 14.07
CA ASN A 53 -0.69 6.92 14.40
C ASN A 53 -1.14 6.49 15.81
N ALA A 54 -2.27 7.04 16.27
CA ALA A 54 -2.73 6.81 17.64
C ALA A 54 -2.97 5.33 17.98
N GLY A 55 -3.45 4.51 17.04
CA GLY A 55 -3.70 3.08 17.27
C GLY A 55 -2.42 2.24 17.35
N MET A 56 -1.32 2.70 16.74
CA MET A 56 -0.04 1.98 16.76
C MET A 56 0.66 2.06 18.13
N ALA A 57 0.31 3.05 18.97
CA ALA A 57 0.91 3.23 20.29
C ALA A 57 0.72 2.04 21.22
N ASN A 58 -0.23 1.15 20.93
CA ASN A 58 -0.43 -0.09 21.69
C ASN A 58 0.55 -1.21 21.29
N LEU A 59 1.19 -1.07 20.10
CA LEU A 59 2.08 -2.09 19.52
C LEU A 59 3.54 -1.63 19.47
N ALA A 60 3.80 -0.32 19.37
CA ALA A 60 5.11 0.24 19.10
C ALA A 60 5.35 1.57 19.83
N TYR A 61 6.61 1.90 20.05
CA TYR A 61 7.00 3.25 20.47
C TYR A 61 6.92 4.20 19.27
N LEU A 62 6.22 5.33 19.46
CA LEU A 62 6.07 6.33 18.40
C LEU A 62 7.20 7.34 18.45
N CYS A 63 7.82 7.61 17.29
CA CYS A 63 8.92 8.57 17.13
C CYS A 63 8.50 9.64 16.12
N ALA A 64 8.85 10.89 16.36
CA ALA A 64 8.67 11.95 15.38
C ALA A 64 9.69 11.83 14.25
N VAL A 65 9.26 12.00 12.99
CA VAL A 65 10.12 11.98 11.81
C VAL A 65 9.52 12.81 10.69
N ASP A 66 10.34 13.46 9.90
CA ASP A 66 9.98 13.92 8.56
C ASP A 66 10.23 12.78 7.57
N VAL A 67 9.16 12.16 7.10
CA VAL A 67 9.24 11.02 6.15
C VAL A 67 9.79 11.41 4.78
N ALA A 68 9.83 12.69 4.45
CA ALA A 68 10.40 13.19 3.20
C ALA A 68 11.91 13.47 3.29
N ASP A 69 12.48 13.46 4.50
CA ASP A 69 13.92 13.67 4.75
C ASP A 69 14.63 12.36 5.09
N PRO A 70 15.39 11.77 4.16
CA PRO A 70 16.21 10.58 4.41
C PRO A 70 17.16 10.70 5.61
N ALA A 71 17.72 11.90 5.84
CA ALA A 71 18.65 12.12 6.95
C ALA A 71 17.92 12.07 8.29
N ASP A 72 16.69 12.56 8.37
CA ASP A 72 15.88 12.47 9.58
C ASP A 72 15.45 11.03 9.87
N ILE A 73 15.13 10.23 8.82
CA ILE A 73 14.86 8.80 8.97
C ILE A 73 16.08 8.06 9.53
N VAL A 74 17.29 8.33 9.01
CA VAL A 74 18.54 7.73 9.52
C VAL A 74 18.78 8.13 10.97
N ARG A 75 18.59 9.42 11.33
CA ARG A 75 18.70 9.90 12.72
C ARG A 75 17.79 9.11 13.65
N VAL A 76 16.50 8.98 13.31
CA VAL A 76 15.54 8.24 14.14
C VAL A 76 15.94 6.76 14.24
N ALA A 77 16.34 6.13 13.14
CA ALA A 77 16.80 4.74 13.14
C ALA A 77 17.99 4.51 14.06
N GLN A 78 18.95 5.43 14.06
CA GLN A 78 20.12 5.40 14.96
C GLN A 78 19.73 5.63 16.43
N GLU A 79 18.85 6.59 16.72
CA GLU A 79 18.38 6.89 18.09
C GLU A 79 17.69 5.69 18.72
N VAL A 80 16.83 4.98 17.96
CA VAL A 80 16.19 3.76 18.44
C VAL A 80 17.05 2.51 18.27
N ARG A 81 18.26 2.63 17.70
CA ARG A 81 19.17 1.52 17.38
C ARG A 81 18.45 0.45 16.55
N ALA A 82 17.72 0.85 15.52
CA ALA A 82 17.02 -0.06 14.64
C ALA A 82 18.02 -0.98 13.91
N GLU A 83 17.73 -2.27 13.90
CA GLU A 83 18.47 -3.28 13.13
C GLU A 83 17.83 -3.50 11.77
N LEU A 84 16.50 -3.25 11.68
CA LEU A 84 15.73 -3.30 10.45
C LEU A 84 14.79 -2.09 10.39
N VAL A 85 14.81 -1.37 9.27
CA VAL A 85 13.84 -0.32 8.96
C VAL A 85 12.94 -0.79 7.83
N VAL A 86 11.63 -0.71 8.03
CA VAL A 86 10.61 -1.07 7.05
C VAL A 86 9.97 0.21 6.51
N ILE A 87 10.14 0.49 5.24
CA ILE A 87 9.56 1.68 4.62
C ILE A 87 8.15 1.35 4.13
N GLY A 88 7.15 2.01 4.71
CA GLY A 88 5.75 1.82 4.33
C GLY A 88 5.33 2.62 3.10
N PRO A 89 5.43 3.97 3.09
CA PRO A 89 4.96 4.81 1.99
C PRO A 89 6.02 5.01 0.89
N GLU A 90 5.59 5.53 -0.26
CA GLU A 90 6.41 5.76 -1.44
C GLU A 90 7.34 6.97 -1.32
N ILE A 91 6.92 8.02 -0.59
CA ILE A 91 7.66 9.28 -0.49
C ILE A 91 9.11 9.08 -0.04
N PRO A 92 9.40 8.41 1.10
CA PRO A 92 10.77 8.17 1.53
C PRO A 92 11.57 7.29 0.56
N LEU A 93 10.92 6.36 -0.17
CA LEU A 93 11.60 5.50 -1.14
C LEU A 93 12.16 6.32 -2.30
N VAL A 94 11.34 7.17 -2.91
CA VAL A 94 11.78 8.03 -4.02
C VAL A 94 12.70 9.15 -3.56
N ALA A 95 12.69 9.51 -2.27
CA ALA A 95 13.63 10.45 -1.67
C ALA A 95 15.01 9.82 -1.37
N GLY A 96 15.14 8.47 -1.42
CA GLY A 96 16.43 7.78 -1.20
C GLY A 96 16.68 7.35 0.24
N ALA A 97 15.62 7.15 1.03
CA ALA A 97 15.76 6.74 2.44
C ALA A 97 16.46 5.38 2.59
N VAL A 98 16.25 4.45 1.65
CA VAL A 98 16.90 3.13 1.69
C VAL A 98 18.41 3.27 1.44
N ASP A 99 18.79 4.09 0.46
CA ASP A 99 20.19 4.37 0.15
C ASP A 99 20.91 4.95 1.36
N ALA A 100 20.31 5.97 2.01
CA ALA A 100 20.87 6.61 3.21
C ALA A 100 20.97 5.63 4.41
N LEU A 101 19.99 4.76 4.61
CA LEU A 101 20.02 3.74 5.67
C LEU A 101 21.14 2.70 5.42
N GLN A 102 21.29 2.25 4.17
CA GLN A 102 22.35 1.31 3.78
C GLN A 102 23.74 1.93 3.96
N GLU A 103 23.93 3.20 3.59
CA GLU A 103 25.17 3.95 3.83
C GLU A 103 25.48 4.07 5.35
N ALA A 104 24.45 4.17 6.18
CA ALA A 104 24.57 4.16 7.64
C ALA A 104 24.76 2.76 8.25
N GLY A 105 24.80 1.68 7.42
CA GLY A 105 24.96 0.30 7.87
C GLY A 105 23.71 -0.30 8.52
N ILE A 106 22.52 0.24 8.23
CA ILE A 106 21.23 -0.22 8.77
C ILE A 106 20.47 -0.98 7.67
N TYR A 107 19.98 -2.18 7.98
CA TYR A 107 19.16 -2.93 7.04
C TYR A 107 17.84 -2.22 6.79
N ALA A 108 17.45 -2.10 5.52
CA ALA A 108 16.21 -1.48 5.10
C ALA A 108 15.41 -2.41 4.20
N PHE A 109 14.12 -2.56 4.49
CA PHE A 109 13.17 -3.21 3.60
C PHE A 109 12.51 -2.15 2.71
N GLY A 110 12.85 -2.16 1.45
CA GLY A 110 12.39 -1.25 0.40
C GLY A 110 13.44 -1.13 -0.69
N PRO A 111 13.05 -0.71 -1.91
CA PRO A 111 13.98 -0.49 -3.02
C PRO A 111 14.80 0.79 -2.81
N THR A 112 15.98 0.83 -3.41
CA THR A 112 16.79 2.05 -3.54
C THR A 112 16.02 3.14 -4.32
N GLN A 113 16.47 4.38 -4.24
CA GLN A 113 15.89 5.50 -4.98
C GLN A 113 15.77 5.21 -6.49
N ALA A 114 16.82 4.61 -7.06
CA ALA A 114 16.85 4.25 -8.47
C ALA A 114 15.80 3.17 -8.82
N ALA A 115 15.66 2.13 -8.00
CA ALA A 115 14.69 1.08 -8.21
C ALA A 115 13.25 1.52 -7.91
N ALA A 116 13.06 2.45 -6.96
CA ALA A 116 11.76 3.05 -6.63
C ALA A 116 11.15 3.85 -7.79
N GLN A 117 11.93 4.17 -8.84
CA GLN A 117 11.41 4.80 -10.05
C GLN A 117 10.37 3.94 -10.79
N LEU A 118 10.26 2.65 -10.51
CA LEU A 118 9.14 1.82 -11.01
C LEU A 118 7.76 2.35 -10.55
N GLU A 119 7.68 3.02 -9.39
CA GLU A 119 6.48 3.76 -8.94
C GLU A 119 6.62 5.26 -9.21
N GLY A 120 7.83 5.81 -9.01
CA GLY A 120 8.10 7.25 -9.07
C GLY A 120 7.92 7.85 -10.48
N SER A 121 8.07 7.06 -11.54
CA SER A 121 7.87 7.48 -12.92
C SER A 121 7.17 6.38 -13.73
N LYS A 122 5.96 6.69 -14.20
CA LYS A 122 5.19 5.79 -15.05
C LYS A 122 5.87 5.59 -16.42
N ALA A 123 6.55 6.63 -16.93
CA ALA A 123 7.34 6.55 -18.15
C ALA A 123 8.52 5.57 -17.97
N PHE A 124 9.26 5.64 -16.85
CA PHE A 124 10.31 4.68 -16.55
C PHE A 124 9.78 3.24 -16.45
N ALA A 125 8.64 3.05 -15.76
CA ALA A 125 8.00 1.73 -15.68
C ALA A 125 7.63 1.18 -17.07
N LYS A 126 7.12 2.05 -17.98
CA LYS A 126 6.84 1.66 -19.38
C LYS A 126 8.09 1.25 -20.12
N ASP A 127 9.21 1.95 -19.97
CA ASP A 127 10.48 1.60 -20.59
C ASP A 127 11.02 0.26 -20.08
N VAL A 128 10.92 0.01 -18.76
CA VAL A 128 11.30 -1.28 -18.16
C VAL A 128 10.42 -2.41 -18.72
N MET A 129 9.10 -2.22 -18.74
CA MET A 129 8.15 -3.21 -19.28
C MET A 129 8.40 -3.49 -20.76
N ALA A 130 8.67 -2.46 -21.56
CA ALA A 130 8.97 -2.64 -22.98
C ALA A 130 10.24 -3.46 -23.19
N ALA A 131 11.32 -3.16 -22.46
CA ALA A 131 12.58 -3.90 -22.53
C ALA A 131 12.44 -5.35 -22.04
N ALA A 132 11.64 -5.56 -20.98
CA ALA A 132 11.37 -6.88 -20.42
C ALA A 132 10.33 -7.70 -21.22
N GLY A 133 9.72 -7.15 -22.27
CA GLY A 133 8.65 -7.80 -23.03
C GLY A 133 7.35 -7.99 -22.25
N VAL A 134 7.11 -7.17 -21.24
CA VAL A 134 5.95 -7.25 -20.34
C VAL A 134 4.75 -6.51 -20.95
N ARG A 135 3.60 -7.16 -20.92
CA ARG A 135 2.36 -6.62 -21.47
C ARG A 135 1.78 -5.52 -20.56
N THR A 136 1.51 -4.36 -21.16
CA THR A 136 0.86 -3.21 -20.52
C THR A 136 0.05 -2.42 -21.55
N ALA A 137 -0.72 -1.43 -21.11
CA ALA A 137 -1.43 -0.52 -22.00
C ALA A 137 -0.46 0.23 -22.92
N ARG A 138 -0.83 0.38 -24.20
CA ARG A 138 -0.13 1.32 -25.09
C ARG A 138 -0.30 2.72 -24.52
N ALA A 139 0.76 3.52 -24.55
CA ALA A 139 0.78 4.86 -23.97
C ALA A 139 1.41 5.87 -24.92
N THR A 140 0.96 7.10 -24.81
CA THR A 140 1.58 8.28 -25.44
C THR A 140 1.93 9.28 -24.35
N ARG A 141 3.21 9.65 -24.27
CA ARG A 141 3.68 10.69 -23.33
C ARG A 141 3.47 12.07 -23.92
N VAL A 142 2.86 12.96 -23.14
CA VAL A 142 2.55 14.35 -23.51
C VAL A 142 3.27 15.29 -22.56
N THR A 143 4.04 16.24 -23.13
CA THR A 143 4.83 17.21 -22.37
C THR A 143 4.44 18.66 -22.65
N ASN A 144 3.48 18.88 -23.55
CA ASN A 144 2.97 20.21 -23.89
C ASN A 144 1.49 20.16 -24.27
N GLU A 145 0.77 21.25 -24.07
CA GLU A 145 -0.68 21.34 -24.28
C GLU A 145 -1.09 21.07 -25.74
N SER A 146 -0.31 21.49 -26.71
CA SER A 146 -0.64 21.31 -28.14
C SER A 146 -0.65 19.84 -28.59
N ALA A 147 -0.03 18.94 -27.84
CA ALA A 147 0.01 17.51 -28.15
C ALA A 147 -1.16 16.71 -27.52
N ILE A 148 -1.96 17.30 -26.62
CA ILE A 148 -3.03 16.59 -25.91
C ILE A 148 -4.04 16.01 -26.90
N ASP A 149 -4.56 16.81 -27.82
CA ASP A 149 -5.59 16.37 -28.76
C ASP A 149 -5.10 15.27 -29.69
N THR A 150 -3.86 15.35 -30.14
CA THR A 150 -3.23 14.29 -30.95
C THR A 150 -3.14 13.00 -30.16
N ALA A 151 -2.69 13.06 -28.89
CA ALA A 151 -2.58 11.88 -28.02
C ALA A 151 -3.97 11.26 -27.76
N LEU A 152 -4.98 12.06 -27.42
CA LEU A 152 -6.34 11.57 -27.20
C LEU A 152 -6.96 10.96 -28.46
N THR A 153 -6.60 11.39 -29.66
CA THR A 153 -7.09 10.81 -30.92
C THR A 153 -6.48 9.43 -31.21
N THR A 154 -5.38 9.07 -30.55
CA THR A 154 -4.69 7.78 -30.73
C THR A 154 -5.43 6.62 -30.06
N PHE A 155 -6.30 6.91 -29.10
CA PHE A 155 -7.00 5.89 -28.29
C PHE A 155 -8.52 6.07 -28.37
N ASP A 156 -9.22 4.93 -28.29
CA ASP A 156 -10.68 4.90 -28.15
C ASP A 156 -11.09 5.11 -26.69
N PRO A 157 -12.31 5.67 -26.43
CA PRO A 157 -12.82 5.78 -25.08
C PRO A 157 -13.11 4.38 -24.46
N PRO A 158 -13.04 4.24 -23.16
CA PRO A 158 -12.75 5.30 -22.19
C PRO A 158 -11.27 5.72 -22.22
N TYR A 159 -11.05 7.04 -22.15
CA TYR A 159 -9.70 7.63 -22.10
C TYR A 159 -9.10 7.42 -20.72
N VAL A 160 -7.82 7.01 -20.68
CA VAL A 160 -7.03 6.90 -19.45
C VAL A 160 -5.94 7.96 -19.50
N VAL A 161 -5.98 8.90 -18.57
CA VAL A 161 -5.04 10.02 -18.48
C VAL A 161 -4.37 10.00 -17.12
N LYS A 162 -3.04 9.84 -17.08
CA LYS A 162 -2.26 9.69 -15.85
C LYS A 162 -1.21 10.79 -15.73
N ASP A 163 -1.07 11.35 -14.54
CA ASP A 163 0.12 12.10 -14.12
C ASP A 163 1.32 11.17 -14.08
N ASP A 164 2.46 11.54 -14.70
CA ASP A 164 3.69 10.71 -14.71
C ASP A 164 4.36 10.65 -13.34
N GLY A 165 4.08 11.58 -12.43
CA GLY A 165 4.64 11.64 -11.10
C GLY A 165 3.85 10.85 -10.03
N LEU A 166 4.33 10.95 -8.79
CA LEU A 166 3.61 10.46 -7.61
C LEU A 166 2.36 11.31 -7.37
N ALA A 167 1.18 10.70 -7.40
CA ALA A 167 -0.08 11.41 -7.24
C ALA A 167 -1.05 10.76 -6.23
N GLY A 168 -0.60 9.72 -5.48
CA GLY A 168 -1.40 9.08 -4.43
C GLY A 168 -2.77 8.56 -4.92
N GLY A 169 -2.86 8.02 -6.13
CA GLY A 169 -4.10 7.57 -6.75
C GLY A 169 -5.01 8.67 -7.30
N LYS A 170 -4.69 9.95 -7.09
CA LYS A 170 -5.50 11.10 -7.54
C LYS A 170 -5.10 11.65 -8.91
N GLY A 171 -3.95 11.23 -9.44
CA GLY A 171 -3.43 11.67 -10.73
C GLY A 171 -3.97 10.90 -11.93
N VAL A 172 -4.99 10.04 -11.75
CA VAL A 172 -5.53 9.20 -12.81
C VAL A 172 -7.00 9.51 -13.04
N VAL A 173 -7.35 9.79 -14.29
CA VAL A 173 -8.74 9.91 -14.75
C VAL A 173 -9.01 8.84 -15.79
N VAL A 174 -10.11 8.11 -15.60
CA VAL A 174 -10.68 7.19 -16.59
C VAL A 174 -12.08 7.68 -16.92
N THR A 175 -12.31 8.09 -18.17
CA THR A 175 -13.55 8.74 -18.56
C THR A 175 -13.89 8.50 -20.04
N PRO A 176 -15.17 8.29 -20.40
CA PRO A 176 -15.60 8.30 -21.80
C PRO A 176 -15.65 9.73 -22.40
N ASP A 177 -15.65 10.76 -21.54
CA ASP A 177 -15.73 12.17 -21.96
C ASP A 177 -14.34 12.72 -22.32
N ARG A 178 -14.17 13.01 -23.64
CA ARG A 178 -12.94 13.60 -24.18
C ARG A 178 -12.62 14.97 -23.56
N ALA A 179 -13.63 15.80 -23.28
CA ALA A 179 -13.41 17.13 -22.71
C ALA A 179 -12.87 17.04 -21.28
N GLN A 180 -13.40 16.09 -20.49
CA GLN A 180 -12.87 15.80 -19.14
C GLN A 180 -11.44 15.26 -19.21
N ALA A 181 -11.13 14.34 -20.12
CA ALA A 181 -9.78 13.83 -20.33
C ALA A 181 -8.80 14.93 -20.69
N HIS A 182 -9.19 15.82 -21.62
CA HIS A 182 -8.37 16.98 -22.04
C HIS A 182 -8.14 17.95 -20.87
N ALA A 183 -9.18 18.29 -20.11
CA ALA A 183 -9.09 19.20 -18.97
C ALA A 183 -8.15 18.65 -17.88
N HIS A 184 -8.21 17.35 -17.61
CA HIS A 184 -7.29 16.70 -16.66
C HIS A 184 -5.84 16.73 -17.15
N ALA A 185 -5.59 16.37 -18.41
CA ALA A 185 -4.25 16.43 -19.01
C ALA A 185 -3.66 17.84 -18.93
N LYS A 186 -4.47 18.87 -19.26
CA LYS A 186 -4.06 20.27 -19.16
C LYS A 186 -3.72 20.69 -17.73
N ALA A 187 -4.51 20.26 -16.73
CA ALA A 187 -4.27 20.56 -15.32
C ALA A 187 -2.94 19.93 -14.83
N VAL A 188 -2.65 18.69 -15.22
CA VAL A 188 -1.38 18.01 -14.89
C VAL A 188 -0.19 18.72 -15.51
N LEU A 189 -0.26 19.09 -16.81
CA LEU A 189 0.80 19.85 -17.47
C LEU A 189 1.02 21.22 -16.83
N ALA A 190 -0.06 21.90 -16.42
CA ALA A 190 0.02 23.20 -15.75
C ALA A 190 0.70 23.10 -14.36
N ALA A 191 0.62 21.92 -13.70
CA ALA A 191 1.35 21.62 -12.48
C ALA A 191 2.83 21.27 -12.71
N GLY A 192 3.28 21.22 -13.98
CA GLY A 192 4.67 20.96 -14.35
C GLY A 192 5.01 19.49 -14.60
N ASN A 193 4.04 18.59 -14.52
CA ASN A 193 4.25 17.16 -14.71
C ASN A 193 3.91 16.73 -16.16
N PRO A 194 4.66 15.80 -16.75
CA PRO A 194 4.24 15.12 -17.96
C PRO A 194 2.98 14.28 -17.75
N VAL A 195 2.25 14.02 -18.83
CA VAL A 195 1.04 13.22 -18.86
C VAL A 195 1.27 11.95 -19.68
N LEU A 196 0.73 10.82 -19.23
CA LEU A 196 0.54 9.63 -20.05
C LEU A 196 -0.93 9.50 -20.42
N VAL A 197 -1.20 9.43 -21.73
CA VAL A 197 -2.50 9.01 -22.26
C VAL A 197 -2.36 7.56 -22.66
N GLU A 198 -3.24 6.69 -22.13
CA GLU A 198 -3.13 5.24 -22.30
C GLU A 198 -4.41 4.63 -22.87
N ALA A 199 -4.24 3.48 -23.55
CA ALA A 199 -5.37 2.63 -23.89
C ALA A 199 -5.99 2.07 -22.60
N PHE A 200 -7.31 1.96 -22.57
CA PHE A 200 -8.00 1.28 -21.49
C PHE A 200 -7.70 -0.23 -21.50
N LEU A 201 -7.40 -0.78 -20.34
CA LEU A 201 -7.27 -2.22 -20.12
C LEU A 201 -8.57 -2.75 -19.53
N ASP A 202 -9.21 -3.66 -20.23
CA ASP A 202 -10.44 -4.31 -19.76
C ASP A 202 -10.14 -5.52 -18.87
N GLY A 203 -11.07 -5.84 -17.98
CA GLY A 203 -11.00 -6.96 -17.05
C GLY A 203 -10.92 -6.55 -15.59
N PRO A 204 -11.20 -7.50 -14.67
CA PRO A 204 -11.08 -7.25 -13.25
C PRO A 204 -9.61 -7.01 -12.86
N GLU A 205 -9.41 -6.12 -11.90
CA GLU A 205 -8.05 -5.83 -11.40
C GLU A 205 -7.62 -6.88 -10.36
N VAL A 206 -6.33 -7.23 -10.43
CA VAL A 206 -5.63 -8.06 -9.44
C VAL A 206 -4.48 -7.24 -8.88
N SER A 207 -4.37 -7.20 -7.56
CA SER A 207 -3.22 -6.70 -6.83
C SER A 207 -2.36 -7.89 -6.40
N LEU A 208 -1.17 -8.04 -6.95
CA LEU A 208 -0.22 -9.08 -6.53
C LEU A 208 1.02 -8.44 -5.92
N PHE A 209 1.27 -8.77 -4.67
CA PHE A 209 2.52 -8.43 -3.99
C PHE A 209 3.57 -9.49 -4.29
N CYS A 210 4.74 -9.06 -4.73
CA CYS A 210 5.91 -9.91 -4.89
C CYS A 210 7.05 -9.40 -4.02
N LEU A 211 7.57 -10.25 -3.15
CA LEU A 211 8.87 -10.02 -2.52
C LEU A 211 9.93 -10.20 -3.58
N VAL A 212 10.83 -9.25 -3.70
CA VAL A 212 11.90 -9.27 -4.70
C VAL A 212 13.24 -9.03 -4.02
N ASP A 213 14.24 -9.81 -4.42
CA ASP A 213 15.63 -9.70 -3.99
C ASP A 213 16.53 -10.03 -5.19
N GLY A 214 16.93 -8.99 -5.94
CA GLY A 214 17.59 -9.13 -7.22
C GLY A 214 16.69 -9.86 -8.23
N GLU A 215 17.10 -11.05 -8.67
CA GLU A 215 16.29 -11.88 -9.58
C GLU A 215 15.33 -12.83 -8.85
N THR A 216 15.44 -12.98 -7.53
CA THR A 216 14.54 -13.84 -6.76
C THR A 216 13.19 -13.15 -6.56
N VAL A 217 12.11 -13.83 -6.94
CA VAL A 217 10.74 -13.35 -6.81
C VAL A 217 9.88 -14.37 -6.06
N VAL A 218 9.24 -13.95 -4.98
CA VAL A 218 8.31 -14.77 -4.18
C VAL A 218 6.97 -14.05 -4.09
N PRO A 219 5.88 -14.57 -4.68
CA PRO A 219 4.57 -13.95 -4.62
C PRO A 219 3.92 -14.15 -3.25
N LEU A 220 3.12 -13.17 -2.83
CA LEU A 220 2.15 -13.29 -1.75
C LEU A 220 0.78 -13.69 -2.31
N LEU A 221 -0.24 -13.77 -1.44
CA LEU A 221 -1.61 -14.02 -1.91
C LEU A 221 -2.13 -12.86 -2.77
N PRO A 222 -2.86 -13.16 -3.86
CA PRO A 222 -3.49 -12.13 -4.68
C PRO A 222 -4.63 -11.46 -3.93
N ALA A 223 -4.77 -10.15 -4.10
CA ALA A 223 -5.84 -9.35 -3.50
C ALA A 223 -6.54 -8.53 -4.57
N GLN A 224 -7.71 -8.00 -4.23
CA GLN A 224 -8.42 -7.01 -5.03
C GLN A 224 -8.85 -5.85 -4.13
N ASP A 225 -8.51 -4.63 -4.53
CA ASP A 225 -8.97 -3.40 -3.91
C ASP A 225 -10.19 -2.81 -4.64
N HIS A 226 -10.84 -1.84 -3.99
CA HIS A 226 -11.97 -1.08 -4.52
C HIS A 226 -11.62 0.40 -4.49
N LYS A 227 -11.17 0.94 -5.64
CA LYS A 227 -10.57 2.27 -5.74
C LYS A 227 -11.58 3.42 -5.75
N ARG A 228 -12.85 3.16 -6.17
CA ARG A 228 -13.88 4.19 -6.22
C ARG A 228 -14.48 4.45 -4.84
N ALA A 229 -14.83 5.72 -4.59
CA ALA A 229 -15.32 6.17 -3.28
C ALA A 229 -16.65 5.54 -2.87
N PHE A 230 -17.54 5.27 -3.82
CA PHE A 230 -18.92 4.85 -3.56
C PHE A 230 -19.23 3.49 -4.14
N ASP A 231 -20.32 2.90 -3.68
CA ASP A 231 -20.85 1.62 -4.18
C ASP A 231 -21.03 1.63 -5.70
N ASN A 232 -20.99 0.44 -6.30
CA ASN A 232 -21.08 0.20 -7.74
C ASN A 232 -19.97 0.87 -8.57
N ASP A 233 -18.79 1.09 -7.94
CA ASP A 233 -17.63 1.75 -8.54
C ASP A 233 -17.95 3.17 -9.04
N GLU A 234 -18.75 3.91 -8.27
CA GLU A 234 -19.10 5.30 -8.54
C GLU A 234 -18.21 6.29 -7.76
N GLY A 235 -18.30 7.55 -8.16
CA GLY A 235 -17.55 8.64 -7.52
C GLY A 235 -16.08 8.72 -7.96
N PRO A 236 -15.27 9.53 -7.26
CA PRO A 236 -13.86 9.74 -7.59
C PRO A 236 -13.00 8.54 -7.18
N ASN A 237 -11.80 8.44 -7.78
CA ASN A 237 -10.76 7.53 -7.33
C ASN A 237 -10.27 7.93 -5.94
N THR A 238 -9.89 6.93 -5.14
CA THR A 238 -9.36 7.06 -3.79
C THR A 238 -8.07 6.24 -3.65
N GLY A 239 -7.51 6.18 -2.46
CA GLY A 239 -6.43 5.24 -2.12
C GLY A 239 -6.88 3.80 -1.91
N GLY A 240 -8.17 3.49 -2.10
CA GLY A 240 -8.81 2.20 -1.82
C GLY A 240 -9.79 2.29 -0.66
N MET A 241 -10.98 1.72 -0.85
CA MET A 241 -12.09 1.72 0.12
C MET A 241 -12.30 0.37 0.79
N GLY A 242 -11.51 -0.61 0.43
CA GLY A 242 -11.53 -1.96 0.99
C GLY A 242 -10.86 -2.94 0.05
N ALA A 243 -10.48 -4.08 0.59
CA ALA A 243 -9.83 -5.14 -0.17
C ALA A 243 -10.16 -6.51 0.42
N TYR A 244 -9.92 -7.56 -0.36
CA TYR A 244 -10.03 -8.94 0.09
C TYR A 244 -8.96 -9.82 -0.55
N ALA A 245 -8.62 -10.91 0.11
CA ALA A 245 -7.67 -11.93 -0.31
C ALA A 245 -8.06 -13.31 0.24
N PRO A 246 -7.71 -14.43 -0.46
CA PRO A 246 -7.30 -14.49 -1.85
C PRO A 246 -8.47 -14.25 -2.82
N LEU A 247 -8.19 -14.32 -4.14
CA LEU A 247 -9.19 -14.09 -5.18
C LEU A 247 -9.81 -15.41 -5.65
N PRO A 248 -11.09 -15.73 -5.33
CA PRO A 248 -11.71 -16.99 -5.71
C PRO A 248 -11.96 -17.14 -7.21
N TRP A 249 -11.97 -16.05 -7.95
CA TRP A 249 -12.22 -16.00 -9.38
C TRP A 249 -10.96 -16.03 -10.25
N LEU A 250 -9.77 -15.78 -9.64
CA LEU A 250 -8.51 -15.84 -10.37
C LEU A 250 -8.22 -17.29 -10.76
N PRO A 251 -7.83 -17.58 -12.02
CA PRO A 251 -7.45 -18.93 -12.42
C PRO A 251 -6.37 -19.52 -11.49
N GLN A 252 -6.40 -20.84 -11.33
CA GLN A 252 -5.49 -21.54 -10.41
C GLN A 252 -4.00 -21.25 -10.73
N ASP A 253 -3.65 -21.06 -12.00
CA ASP A 253 -2.33 -20.68 -12.47
C ASP A 253 -2.11 -19.16 -12.55
N GLY A 254 -3.09 -18.36 -12.09
CA GLY A 254 -3.09 -16.91 -12.28
C GLY A 254 -1.90 -16.22 -11.63
N VAL A 255 -1.58 -16.57 -10.38
CA VAL A 255 -0.41 -16.02 -9.69
C VAL A 255 0.88 -16.42 -10.40
N GLU A 256 1.00 -17.70 -10.78
CA GLU A 256 2.18 -18.21 -11.51
C GLU A 256 2.38 -17.47 -12.84
N ARG A 257 1.29 -17.22 -13.58
CA ARG A 257 1.33 -16.44 -14.82
C ARG A 257 1.81 -15.01 -14.59
N ILE A 258 1.29 -14.30 -13.57
CA ILE A 258 1.74 -12.94 -13.26
C ILE A 258 3.23 -12.95 -12.90
N VAL A 259 3.69 -13.91 -12.11
CA VAL A 259 5.12 -14.03 -11.76
C VAL A 259 5.97 -14.30 -12.98
N ARG A 260 5.61 -15.29 -13.79
CA ARG A 260 6.38 -15.71 -14.96
C ARG A 260 6.42 -14.64 -16.07
N ASP A 261 5.27 -14.01 -16.34
CA ASP A 261 5.11 -13.12 -17.50
C ASP A 261 5.38 -11.65 -17.17
N ILE A 262 5.41 -11.27 -15.86
CA ILE A 262 5.56 -9.89 -15.43
C ILE A 262 6.66 -9.73 -14.38
N ALA A 263 6.49 -10.31 -13.17
CA ALA A 263 7.37 -10.01 -12.05
C ALA A 263 8.83 -10.44 -12.30
N GLN A 264 9.02 -11.66 -12.78
CA GLN A 264 10.34 -12.22 -13.05
C GLN A 264 11.08 -11.49 -14.20
N PRO A 265 10.43 -11.17 -15.34
CA PRO A 265 11.05 -10.36 -16.39
C PRO A 265 11.42 -8.95 -15.90
N VAL A 266 10.56 -8.28 -15.12
CA VAL A 266 10.87 -6.96 -14.56
C VAL A 266 12.06 -7.03 -13.61
N ALA A 267 12.09 -8.00 -12.69
CA ALA A 267 13.21 -8.16 -11.75
C ALA A 267 14.54 -8.36 -12.48
N ARG A 268 14.57 -9.20 -13.52
CA ARG A 268 15.76 -9.41 -14.36
C ARG A 268 16.18 -8.16 -15.10
N GLU A 269 15.24 -7.43 -15.67
CA GLU A 269 15.52 -6.18 -16.40
C GLU A 269 16.11 -5.12 -15.44
N MET A 270 15.60 -5.04 -14.22
CA MET A 270 16.15 -4.12 -13.20
C MET A 270 17.60 -4.49 -12.84
N VAL A 271 17.91 -5.78 -12.71
CA VAL A 271 19.29 -6.25 -12.50
C VAL A 271 20.17 -5.91 -13.71
N ALA A 272 19.68 -6.15 -14.94
CA ALA A 272 20.42 -5.86 -16.17
C ALA A 272 20.74 -4.36 -16.33
N ARG A 273 19.87 -3.48 -15.79
CA ARG A 273 20.11 -2.02 -15.74
C ARG A 273 21.07 -1.59 -14.62
N GLY A 274 21.55 -2.49 -13.79
CA GLY A 274 22.37 -2.15 -12.62
C GLY A 274 21.59 -1.51 -11.48
N MET A 275 20.27 -1.67 -11.47
CA MET A 275 19.33 -1.17 -10.44
C MET A 275 18.54 -2.34 -9.84
N PRO A 276 19.21 -3.35 -9.18
CA PRO A 276 18.53 -4.51 -8.64
C PRO A 276 17.41 -4.07 -7.69
N TYR A 277 16.23 -4.65 -7.85
CA TYR A 277 15.10 -4.38 -6.97
C TYR A 277 15.23 -5.23 -5.70
N GLN A 278 15.04 -4.61 -4.53
CA GLN A 278 15.01 -5.28 -3.24
C GLN A 278 13.85 -4.69 -2.43
N GLY A 279 12.89 -5.51 -2.02
CA GLY A 279 11.72 -5.02 -1.31
C GLY A 279 10.43 -5.69 -1.78
N LEU A 280 9.31 -5.00 -1.62
CA LEU A 280 8.02 -5.43 -2.15
C LEU A 280 7.72 -4.70 -3.45
N LEU A 281 7.54 -5.46 -4.51
CA LEU A 281 6.98 -4.99 -5.78
C LEU A 281 5.48 -5.31 -5.81
N TYR A 282 4.64 -4.28 -5.73
CA TYR A 282 3.21 -4.41 -5.97
C TYR A 282 2.93 -4.28 -7.46
N ILE A 283 2.24 -5.26 -8.00
CA ILE A 283 1.88 -5.38 -9.42
C ILE A 283 0.37 -5.28 -9.53
N GLY A 284 -0.14 -4.15 -10.02
CA GLY A 284 -1.54 -3.99 -10.41
C GLY A 284 -1.73 -4.45 -11.84
N VAL A 285 -2.56 -5.46 -12.07
CA VAL A 285 -2.86 -5.97 -13.42
C VAL A 285 -4.36 -5.95 -13.68
N ALA A 286 -4.74 -5.69 -14.93
CA ALA A 286 -6.06 -6.02 -15.45
C ALA A 286 -6.00 -7.44 -16.01
N TRP A 287 -6.92 -8.31 -15.58
CA TRP A 287 -7.02 -9.68 -16.05
C TRP A 287 -8.02 -9.77 -17.19
N GLY A 288 -7.56 -9.47 -18.39
CA GLY A 288 -8.37 -9.53 -19.60
C GLY A 288 -8.39 -10.92 -20.26
N LYS A 289 -9.14 -11.03 -21.37
CA LYS A 289 -9.27 -12.27 -22.17
C LYS A 289 -7.93 -12.85 -22.64
N ASP A 290 -6.94 -11.99 -22.87
CA ASP A 290 -5.60 -12.39 -23.34
C ASP A 290 -4.62 -12.59 -22.15
N GLY A 291 -5.10 -12.60 -20.91
CA GLY A 291 -4.31 -12.75 -19.68
C GLY A 291 -3.93 -11.40 -19.04
N PRO A 292 -3.01 -11.42 -18.07
CA PRO A 292 -2.67 -10.23 -17.30
C PRO A 292 -1.95 -9.17 -18.15
N ALA A 293 -2.31 -7.91 -17.91
CA ALA A 293 -1.63 -6.74 -18.44
C ALA A 293 -1.42 -5.72 -17.32
N VAL A 294 -0.20 -5.18 -17.20
CA VAL A 294 0.16 -4.26 -16.10
C VAL A 294 -0.59 -2.94 -16.24
N VAL A 295 -1.28 -2.55 -15.18
CA VAL A 295 -1.91 -1.23 -14.98
C VAL A 295 -0.89 -0.26 -14.37
N GLU A 296 -0.21 -0.72 -13.30
CA GLU A 296 0.81 0.06 -12.58
C GLU A 296 1.71 -0.84 -11.73
N PHE A 297 2.88 -0.33 -11.38
CA PHE A 297 3.69 -0.84 -10.27
C PHE A 297 3.64 0.13 -9.10
N ASN A 298 3.71 -0.42 -7.87
CA ASN A 298 4.03 0.35 -6.69
C ASN A 298 5.24 -0.29 -6.00
N ALA A 299 6.14 0.55 -5.49
CA ALA A 299 7.42 0.12 -4.93
C ALA A 299 7.32 -0.23 -3.43
N ARG A 300 6.13 -0.50 -2.94
CA ARG A 300 5.81 -0.68 -1.53
C ARG A 300 4.53 -1.49 -1.37
N PHE A 301 4.26 -1.91 -0.13
CA PHE A 301 2.98 -2.52 0.24
C PHE A 301 1.80 -1.63 -0.16
N GLY A 302 0.71 -2.22 -0.67
CA GLY A 302 -0.55 -1.54 -0.97
C GLY A 302 -1.33 -1.19 0.31
N ASP A 303 -2.23 -0.26 0.21
CA ASP A 303 -3.16 0.14 1.27
C ASP A 303 -4.52 0.41 0.63
N PRO A 304 -5.54 -0.49 0.81
CA PRO A 304 -5.74 -1.37 1.97
C PRO A 304 -5.43 -2.87 1.76
N GLU A 305 -4.76 -3.31 0.71
CA GLU A 305 -4.55 -4.75 0.44
C GLU A 305 -3.70 -5.45 1.50
N THR A 306 -2.68 -4.75 2.04
CA THR A 306 -1.78 -5.28 3.07
C THR A 306 -2.55 -5.77 4.29
N GLN A 307 -3.60 -5.07 4.68
CA GLN A 307 -4.45 -5.41 5.82
C GLN A 307 -5.11 -6.78 5.65
N ALA A 308 -5.58 -7.10 4.46
CA ALA A 308 -6.17 -8.40 4.14
C ALA A 308 -5.10 -9.49 3.98
N VAL A 309 -4.07 -9.24 3.16
CA VAL A 309 -3.03 -10.23 2.83
C VAL A 309 -2.27 -10.67 4.08
N LEU A 310 -1.76 -9.73 4.90
CA LEU A 310 -0.98 -10.06 6.09
C LEU A 310 -1.83 -10.71 7.21
N SER A 311 -3.16 -10.55 7.19
CA SER A 311 -4.04 -11.25 8.13
C SER A 311 -4.05 -12.77 7.91
N LEU A 312 -3.65 -13.22 6.71
CA LEU A 312 -3.57 -14.64 6.35
C LEU A 312 -2.15 -15.21 6.47
N LEU A 313 -1.12 -14.37 6.57
CA LEU A 313 0.26 -14.85 6.66
C LEU A 313 0.51 -15.53 8.01
N GLN A 314 1.07 -16.75 7.98
CA GLN A 314 1.49 -17.49 9.17
C GLN A 314 3.01 -17.47 9.35
N THR A 315 3.78 -17.43 8.24
CA THR A 315 5.22 -17.25 8.31
C THR A 315 5.54 -15.95 9.07
N PRO A 316 6.46 -15.96 10.05
CA PRO A 316 6.84 -14.79 10.81
C PRO A 316 7.24 -13.63 9.90
N LEU A 317 6.50 -12.52 9.99
CA LEU A 317 6.72 -11.38 9.09
C LEU A 317 8.12 -10.78 9.23
N ALA A 318 8.68 -10.77 10.43
CA ALA A 318 10.03 -10.26 10.67
C ALA A 318 11.09 -11.07 9.90
N ASP A 319 10.95 -12.39 9.84
CA ASP A 319 11.87 -13.26 9.09
C ASP A 319 11.78 -12.99 7.59
N VAL A 320 10.56 -12.80 7.08
CA VAL A 320 10.29 -12.46 5.67
C VAL A 320 10.96 -11.14 5.30
N LEU A 321 10.68 -10.08 6.06
CA LEU A 321 11.22 -8.75 5.77
C LEU A 321 12.74 -8.70 5.90
N ARG A 322 13.29 -9.39 6.91
CA ARG A 322 14.73 -9.49 7.12
C ARG A 322 15.41 -10.27 6.00
N ALA A 323 14.81 -11.38 5.55
CA ALA A 323 15.37 -12.18 4.45
C ALA A 323 15.55 -11.32 3.19
N VAL A 324 14.53 -10.52 2.83
CA VAL A 324 14.62 -9.56 1.71
C VAL A 324 15.71 -8.51 1.98
N ALA A 325 15.64 -7.82 3.12
CA ALA A 325 16.56 -6.73 3.44
C ALA A 325 18.03 -7.16 3.54
N THR A 326 18.31 -8.46 3.73
CA THR A 326 19.66 -9.01 3.83
C THR A 326 20.11 -9.82 2.61
N GLY A 327 19.37 -9.79 1.49
CA GLY A 327 19.72 -10.53 0.28
C GLY A 327 19.61 -12.05 0.43
N ARG A 328 18.67 -12.54 1.21
CA ARG A 328 18.50 -13.97 1.54
C ARG A 328 17.12 -14.53 1.20
N LEU A 329 16.36 -13.83 0.37
CA LEU A 329 15.02 -14.27 0.00
C LEU A 329 15.02 -15.69 -0.61
N ALA A 330 16.02 -16.02 -1.41
CA ALA A 330 16.16 -17.35 -2.02
C ALA A 330 16.32 -18.51 -1.02
N SER A 331 16.74 -18.22 0.22
CA SER A 331 16.89 -19.21 1.28
C SER A 331 15.67 -19.30 2.22
N LEU A 332 14.67 -18.46 2.01
CA LEU A 332 13.45 -18.49 2.80
C LEU A 332 12.62 -19.73 2.43
N PRO A 333 12.13 -20.51 3.40
CA PRO A 333 11.17 -21.56 3.13
C PRO A 333 9.91 -21.02 2.44
N PRO A 334 9.13 -21.87 1.75
CA PRO A 334 7.84 -21.46 1.22
C PRO A 334 6.97 -20.81 2.31
N LEU A 335 6.30 -19.73 1.94
CA LEU A 335 5.44 -18.99 2.87
C LEU A 335 4.22 -19.85 3.27
N GLU A 336 3.91 -19.82 4.54
CA GLU A 336 2.76 -20.51 5.10
C GLU A 336 1.59 -19.55 5.28
N TRP A 337 0.39 -20.02 4.95
CA TRP A 337 -0.82 -19.22 4.93
C TRP A 337 -1.95 -19.87 5.72
N LYS A 338 -2.74 -19.09 6.45
CA LYS A 338 -4.00 -19.54 7.03
C LYS A 338 -4.97 -19.88 5.91
N PRO A 339 -5.67 -21.00 5.99
CA PRO A 339 -6.75 -21.31 5.04
C PRO A 339 -7.91 -20.32 5.20
N GLY A 340 -8.67 -20.08 4.12
CA GLY A 340 -9.83 -19.18 4.11
C GLY A 340 -9.52 -17.83 3.50
N TYR A 341 -10.29 -16.80 3.90
CA TYR A 341 -10.31 -15.47 3.31
C TYR A 341 -10.17 -14.39 4.38
N ALA A 342 -9.57 -13.28 4.00
CA ALA A 342 -9.58 -12.06 4.80
C ALA A 342 -10.13 -10.90 3.96
N ALA A 343 -10.83 -9.99 4.63
CA ALA A 343 -11.36 -8.77 4.03
C ALA A 343 -11.10 -7.58 4.95
N THR A 344 -11.00 -6.41 4.34
CA THR A 344 -10.92 -5.14 5.04
C THR A 344 -11.88 -4.13 4.44
N VAL A 345 -12.54 -3.34 5.30
CA VAL A 345 -13.42 -2.24 4.90
C VAL A 345 -12.86 -0.95 5.46
N VAL A 346 -12.69 0.06 4.60
CA VAL A 346 -12.17 1.37 4.98
C VAL A 346 -13.31 2.27 5.42
N ILE A 347 -13.20 2.82 6.62
CA ILE A 347 -14.08 3.88 7.12
C ILE A 347 -13.42 5.22 6.78
N ALA A 348 -14.09 6.00 5.93
CA ALA A 348 -13.63 7.29 5.45
C ALA A 348 -14.33 8.45 6.15
N ALA A 349 -13.61 9.55 6.35
CA ALA A 349 -14.13 10.79 6.89
C ALA A 349 -15.16 11.43 5.96
N ALA A 350 -16.07 12.23 6.52
CA ALA A 350 -16.96 13.07 5.74
C ALA A 350 -16.17 13.93 4.76
N GLY A 351 -16.60 13.98 3.49
CA GLY A 351 -15.96 14.78 2.43
C GLY A 351 -14.74 14.13 1.76
N TYR A 352 -14.32 12.93 2.18
CA TYR A 352 -13.25 12.19 1.48
C TYR A 352 -13.71 11.78 0.06
N PRO A 353 -12.84 11.81 -0.97
CA PRO A 353 -11.41 12.11 -0.94
C PRO A 353 -11.07 13.61 -1.13
N SER A 354 -12.02 14.46 -1.49
CA SER A 354 -11.74 15.83 -1.94
C SER A 354 -11.42 16.79 -0.79
N ALA A 355 -12.22 16.73 0.28
CA ALA A 355 -12.11 17.63 1.44
C ALA A 355 -12.48 16.89 2.74
N PRO A 356 -11.63 15.96 3.21
CA PRO A 356 -11.94 15.18 4.40
C PRO A 356 -12.00 16.06 5.64
N ARG A 357 -13.10 15.92 6.41
CA ARG A 357 -13.27 16.62 7.68
C ARG A 357 -12.46 15.92 8.76
N THR A 358 -11.66 16.69 9.49
CA THR A 358 -10.84 16.23 10.61
C THR A 358 -11.30 16.79 11.93
N GLY A 359 -10.84 16.21 13.06
CA GLY A 359 -11.15 16.65 14.40
C GLY A 359 -12.38 16.00 15.04
N ASP A 360 -13.20 15.28 14.28
CA ASP A 360 -14.35 14.54 14.83
C ASP A 360 -13.88 13.38 15.71
N VAL A 361 -14.59 13.17 16.83
CA VAL A 361 -14.30 12.07 17.76
C VAL A 361 -14.70 10.74 17.13
N VAL A 362 -13.80 9.77 17.26
CA VAL A 362 -13.99 8.39 16.82
C VAL A 362 -14.25 7.52 18.03
N THR A 363 -15.37 6.81 18.06
CA THR A 363 -15.73 5.89 19.15
C THR A 363 -16.07 4.50 18.61
N GLY A 364 -15.88 3.49 19.45
CA GLY A 364 -16.16 2.09 19.14
C GLY A 364 -15.50 1.17 20.16
N ALA A 365 -16.15 0.10 20.54
CA ALA A 365 -15.64 -0.85 21.54
C ALA A 365 -14.42 -1.65 21.02
N ASN A 366 -14.25 -1.73 19.70
CA ASN A 366 -13.23 -2.52 19.01
C ASN A 366 -11.96 -1.72 18.62
N LEU A 367 -11.91 -0.41 18.88
CA LEU A 367 -10.81 0.46 18.41
C LEU A 367 -9.42 0.08 18.93
N ASN A 368 -9.34 -0.53 20.10
CA ASN A 368 -8.07 -0.94 20.72
C ASN A 368 -7.68 -2.39 20.39
N ASP A 369 -8.47 -3.09 19.58
CA ASP A 369 -8.19 -4.47 19.16
C ASP A 369 -7.66 -4.48 17.71
N PRO A 370 -6.33 -4.60 17.51
CA PRO A 370 -5.74 -4.60 16.17
C PRO A 370 -6.10 -5.86 15.36
N SER A 371 -6.73 -6.87 15.97
CA SER A 371 -7.27 -8.02 15.23
C SER A 371 -8.58 -7.68 14.51
N LYS A 372 -9.24 -6.59 14.89
CA LYS A 372 -10.53 -6.12 14.39
C LYS A 372 -10.45 -4.82 13.64
N VAL A 373 -9.69 -3.85 14.18
CA VAL A 373 -9.58 -2.51 13.61
C VAL A 373 -8.13 -2.06 13.57
N LEU A 374 -7.71 -1.60 12.41
CA LEU A 374 -6.44 -0.92 12.19
C LEU A 374 -6.68 0.57 11.98
N HIS A 375 -5.91 1.39 12.68
CA HIS A 375 -5.96 2.83 12.54
C HIS A 375 -5.15 3.27 11.32
N ALA A 376 -5.66 4.30 10.63
CA ALA A 376 -4.96 5.03 9.58
C ALA A 376 -4.92 6.52 9.96
N GLY A 377 -5.84 7.32 9.47
CA GLY A 377 -5.91 8.75 9.77
C GLY A 377 -6.50 9.05 11.14
N THR A 378 -5.85 8.65 12.22
CA THR A 378 -6.29 8.94 13.59
C THR A 378 -5.19 9.59 14.41
N SER A 379 -5.58 10.48 15.32
CA SER A 379 -4.72 10.98 16.38
C SER A 379 -5.45 10.88 17.74
N GLN A 380 -4.73 11.16 18.81
CA GLN A 380 -5.26 11.11 20.16
C GLN A 380 -5.22 12.49 20.82
N VAL A 381 -6.30 12.85 21.49
CA VAL A 381 -6.41 14.09 22.25
C VAL A 381 -6.90 13.78 23.66
N THR A 382 -6.71 14.72 24.59
CA THR A 382 -7.32 14.65 25.91
C THR A 382 -8.74 15.21 25.84
N GLY A 383 -9.73 14.42 26.16
CA GLY A 383 -11.13 14.81 26.20
C GLY A 383 -11.46 15.75 27.37
N PRO A 384 -12.69 16.30 27.41
CA PRO A 384 -13.14 17.21 28.49
C PRO A 384 -13.11 16.58 29.88
N ASP A 385 -13.24 15.26 29.97
CA ASP A 385 -13.18 14.45 31.19
C ASP A 385 -11.76 14.05 31.60
N GLY A 386 -10.75 14.48 30.82
CA GLY A 386 -9.36 14.10 31.02
C GLY A 386 -8.99 12.74 30.42
N ALA A 387 -9.93 12.00 29.85
CA ALA A 387 -9.65 10.72 29.18
C ALA A 387 -9.05 10.92 27.78
N ALA A 388 -8.26 9.95 27.36
CA ALA A 388 -7.74 9.93 25.98
C ALA A 388 -8.87 9.58 25.00
N GLN A 389 -9.01 10.36 23.94
CA GLN A 389 -10.01 10.16 22.89
C GLN A 389 -9.34 10.10 21.53
N TYR A 390 -9.80 9.18 20.68
CA TYR A 390 -9.39 9.16 19.27
C TYR A 390 -10.15 10.21 18.49
N ILE A 391 -9.45 10.90 17.60
CA ILE A 391 -10.03 11.83 16.64
C ILE A 391 -9.61 11.48 15.22
N CYS A 392 -10.48 11.82 14.28
CA CYS A 392 -10.20 11.78 12.86
C CYS A 392 -9.09 12.78 12.50
N ALA A 393 -8.02 12.32 11.87
CA ALA A 393 -6.85 13.12 11.44
C ALA A 393 -6.53 12.97 9.95
N GLY A 394 -7.33 12.22 9.19
CA GLY A 394 -7.09 12.00 7.77
C GLY A 394 -8.33 11.53 7.02
N GLY A 395 -8.19 11.30 5.73
CA GLY A 395 -9.32 10.93 4.86
C GLY A 395 -9.79 9.48 5.07
N ARG A 396 -8.89 8.50 4.99
CA ARG A 396 -9.14 7.12 5.41
C ARG A 396 -8.78 7.03 6.88
N VAL A 397 -9.75 6.73 7.73
CA VAL A 397 -9.62 6.86 9.18
C VAL A 397 -9.28 5.55 9.84
N LEU A 398 -10.05 4.51 9.51
CA LEU A 398 -9.91 3.16 10.06
C LEU A 398 -10.06 2.12 8.96
N ASN A 399 -9.52 0.93 9.23
CA ASN A 399 -9.71 -0.28 8.41
C ASN A 399 -10.22 -1.38 9.33
N THR A 400 -11.43 -1.86 9.10
CA THR A 400 -11.95 -3.00 9.84
C THR A 400 -11.52 -4.30 9.16
N LEU A 401 -11.31 -5.34 9.95
CA LEU A 401 -10.80 -6.62 9.49
C LEU A 401 -11.84 -7.72 9.70
N GLY A 402 -11.94 -8.61 8.73
CA GLY A 402 -12.72 -9.84 8.84
C GLY A 402 -11.96 -11.03 8.31
N TYR A 403 -12.17 -12.16 8.93
CA TYR A 403 -11.65 -13.46 8.52
C TYR A 403 -12.80 -14.47 8.48
N GLY A 404 -12.76 -15.39 7.52
CA GLY A 404 -13.76 -16.44 7.39
C GLY A 404 -13.29 -17.61 6.54
N SER A 405 -14.01 -18.74 6.64
CA SER A 405 -13.76 -19.91 5.79
C SER A 405 -14.19 -19.67 4.33
N THR A 406 -15.13 -18.74 4.12
CA THR A 406 -15.56 -18.24 2.83
C THR A 406 -15.31 -16.74 2.74
N LEU A 407 -15.29 -16.18 1.51
CA LEU A 407 -15.17 -14.74 1.31
C LEU A 407 -16.39 -14.01 1.90
N GLU A 408 -17.58 -14.59 1.82
CA GLU A 408 -18.81 -14.03 2.39
C GLU A 408 -18.70 -13.90 3.92
N ASP A 409 -18.19 -14.93 4.61
CA ASP A 409 -17.97 -14.88 6.05
C ASP A 409 -16.96 -13.81 6.45
N ALA A 410 -15.85 -13.69 5.69
CA ALA A 410 -14.83 -12.69 5.95
C ALA A 410 -15.38 -11.26 5.78
N LEU A 411 -16.14 -11.01 4.72
CA LEU A 411 -16.81 -9.73 4.48
C LEU A 411 -17.83 -9.42 5.59
N ALA A 412 -18.68 -10.38 5.93
CA ALA A 412 -19.67 -10.22 7.00
C ALA A 412 -18.99 -9.89 8.34
N ALA A 413 -17.82 -10.49 8.64
CA ALA A 413 -17.04 -10.17 9.82
C ALA A 413 -16.51 -8.74 9.77
N ALA A 414 -15.90 -8.31 8.66
CA ALA A 414 -15.37 -6.95 8.50
C ALA A 414 -16.47 -5.89 8.64
N TYR A 415 -17.64 -6.13 8.04
CA TYR A 415 -18.79 -5.21 8.16
C TYR A 415 -19.37 -5.14 9.57
N ARG A 416 -19.42 -6.25 10.32
CA ARG A 416 -19.82 -6.21 11.74
C ARG A 416 -18.90 -5.28 12.54
N GLU A 417 -17.59 -5.37 12.32
CA GLU A 417 -16.65 -4.48 13.01
C GLU A 417 -16.81 -3.01 12.56
N ALA A 418 -17.17 -2.76 11.30
CA ALA A 418 -17.43 -1.40 10.82
C ALA A 418 -18.68 -0.78 11.46
N GLN A 419 -19.71 -1.56 11.74
CA GLN A 419 -20.93 -1.09 12.40
C GLN A 419 -20.73 -0.71 13.87
N GLU A 420 -19.70 -1.24 14.53
CA GLU A 420 -19.34 -0.89 15.92
C GLU A 420 -18.64 0.48 16.02
N VAL A 421 -18.22 1.06 14.89
CA VAL A 421 -17.52 2.35 14.86
C VAL A 421 -18.50 3.49 14.64
N SER A 422 -18.38 4.53 15.44
CA SER A 422 -19.11 5.78 15.27
C SER A 422 -18.14 6.94 15.00
N LEU A 423 -18.33 7.57 13.85
CA LEU A 423 -17.63 8.78 13.42
C LEU A 423 -18.62 9.66 12.64
N PRO A 424 -18.88 10.90 13.09
CA PRO A 424 -19.90 11.75 12.48
C PRO A 424 -19.69 11.99 10.98
N GLY A 425 -20.71 11.61 10.18
CA GLY A 425 -20.70 11.79 8.73
C GLY A 425 -19.70 10.92 7.96
N SER A 426 -19.06 9.96 8.62
CA SER A 426 -18.22 8.94 7.95
C SER A 426 -19.05 8.06 7.02
N PHE A 427 -18.36 7.43 6.09
CA PHE A 427 -18.96 6.44 5.20
C PHE A 427 -17.98 5.32 4.89
N TYR A 428 -18.50 4.21 4.44
CA TYR A 428 -17.74 3.09 3.86
C TYR A 428 -18.57 2.46 2.74
N ARG A 429 -17.91 1.73 1.85
CA ARG A 429 -18.61 0.98 0.79
C ARG A 429 -19.26 -0.27 1.37
N THR A 430 -20.46 -0.58 0.87
CA THR A 430 -21.25 -1.75 1.29
C THR A 430 -21.14 -2.93 0.31
N ASP A 431 -20.37 -2.77 -0.75
CA ASP A 431 -20.27 -3.72 -1.87
C ASP A 431 -18.88 -4.31 -2.08
N ILE A 432 -17.96 -4.17 -1.09
CA ILE A 432 -16.62 -4.76 -1.16
C ILE A 432 -16.73 -6.27 -1.38
N GLY A 433 -16.07 -6.79 -2.43
CA GLY A 433 -16.07 -8.21 -2.77
C GLY A 433 -17.38 -8.78 -3.28
N ARG A 434 -18.45 -8.00 -3.38
CA ARG A 434 -19.80 -8.49 -3.78
C ARG A 434 -19.79 -9.22 -5.12
N ARG A 435 -19.07 -8.71 -6.12
CA ARG A 435 -18.96 -9.36 -7.43
C ARG A 435 -18.25 -10.71 -7.35
N ALA A 436 -17.24 -10.82 -6.49
CA ALA A 436 -16.52 -12.08 -6.30
C ALA A 436 -17.37 -13.14 -5.61
N VAL A 437 -18.19 -12.76 -4.63
CA VAL A 437 -19.17 -13.65 -3.98
C VAL A 437 -20.25 -14.10 -4.95
N ALA A 438 -20.75 -13.21 -5.80
CA ALA A 438 -21.77 -13.53 -6.81
C ALA A 438 -21.26 -14.40 -7.98
N GLY A 439 -19.95 -14.62 -8.05
CA GLY A 439 -19.29 -15.28 -9.18
C GLY A 439 -19.01 -14.31 -10.32
N PHE A 440 -17.74 -14.05 -10.61
CA PHE A 440 -17.34 -13.33 -11.83
C PHE A 440 -17.71 -14.21 -13.05
N THR A 441 -18.61 -13.74 -13.91
CA THR A 441 -18.67 -14.22 -15.29
C THR A 441 -17.65 -13.40 -16.08
N MET A 442 -16.53 -14.04 -16.44
CA MET A 442 -15.57 -13.48 -17.39
C MET A 442 -16.13 -13.47 -18.80
#